data_0999d4cb538010d581060e4895858607
#
_entry.id   0999d4cb538010d581060e4895858607
#
_cell.length_a   1.000
_cell.length_b   1.000
_cell.length_c   1.000
_cell.angle_alpha   90.00
_cell.angle_beta   90.00
_cell.angle_gamma   90.00
#
_symmetry.space_group_name_H-M   'P 1'
#
loop_
_entity.id
_entity.type
_entity.pdbx_description
1 polymer ?
#
loop_
_entity_poly.entity_id
_entity_poly.type
_entity_poly.pdbx_seq_one_letter_code
_entity_poly.pdbx_strand_id
1 'polypeptide(L)'
;MSGSIRQQKFGKLILRELSDIFQQDKKGLLGNIFISVADVRMSPDLGVAKVYVSMMLTGDKQAALEKLNHHKREIRHALGNRIRNQARIIPELIFYIDEVEENAMKMDALIRSLNIPPEKEGN
;
A
#
# COMPACT_ATOMS: atom_id res chain seq x y z
N MET A 1 8.97 -14.42 1.47
CA MET A 1 9.71 -13.76 0.41
C MET A 1 8.88 -13.69 -0.85
N SER A 2 9.02 -12.62 -1.59
CA SER A 2 8.15 -12.34 -2.71
C SER A 2 8.75 -12.78 -4.05
N GLY A 3 9.35 -13.94 -4.10
CA GLY A 3 9.78 -14.55 -5.34
C GLY A 3 11.13 -14.08 -5.88
N SER A 4 11.25 -14.04 -7.20
CA SER A 4 12.52 -13.81 -7.87
C SER A 4 13.01 -12.36 -7.71
N ILE A 5 14.29 -12.16 -8.08
CA ILE A 5 14.86 -10.80 -8.08
C ILE A 5 14.07 -9.89 -9.01
N ARG A 6 13.62 -10.42 -10.14
CA ARG A 6 12.82 -9.64 -11.09
C ARG A 6 11.49 -9.20 -10.48
N GLN A 7 10.80 -10.11 -9.77
CA GLN A 7 9.57 -9.78 -9.07
C GLN A 7 9.81 -8.71 -8.02
N GLN A 8 10.89 -8.84 -7.25
CA GLN A 8 11.21 -7.87 -6.21
C GLN A 8 11.54 -6.50 -6.76
N LYS A 9 12.32 -6.44 -7.82
CA LYS A 9 12.68 -5.16 -8.44
C LYS A 9 11.46 -4.46 -9.02
N PHE A 10 10.59 -5.21 -9.68
CA PHE A 10 9.40 -4.63 -10.27
C PHE A 10 8.43 -4.18 -9.18
N GLY A 11 8.32 -4.97 -8.10
CA GLY A 11 7.50 -4.58 -6.95
C GLY A 11 7.96 -3.27 -6.33
N LYS A 12 9.27 -3.08 -6.20
CA LYS A 12 9.81 -1.83 -5.66
C LYS A 12 9.54 -0.64 -6.57
N LEU A 13 9.60 -0.86 -7.87
CA LEU A 13 9.27 0.18 -8.84
C LEU A 13 7.80 0.59 -8.69
N ILE A 14 6.90 -0.38 -8.64
CA ILE A 14 5.47 -0.12 -8.46
C ILE A 14 5.22 0.61 -7.16
N LEU A 15 5.85 0.16 -6.08
CA LEU A 15 5.68 0.78 -4.76
C LEU A 15 6.07 2.26 -4.80
N ARG A 16 7.21 2.57 -5.39
CA ARG A 16 7.70 3.94 -5.47
C ARG A 16 6.76 4.81 -6.29
N GLU A 17 6.34 4.32 -7.45
CA GLU A 17 5.50 5.10 -8.33
C GLU A 17 4.09 5.28 -7.77
N LEU A 18 3.51 4.25 -7.16
CA LEU A 18 2.21 4.37 -6.53
C LEU A 18 2.25 5.33 -5.34
N SER A 19 3.32 5.27 -4.55
CA SER A 19 3.47 6.18 -3.42
C SER A 19 3.45 7.63 -3.89
N ASP A 20 4.14 7.90 -4.99
CA ASP A 20 4.16 9.24 -5.55
C ASP A 20 2.80 9.64 -6.11
N ILE A 21 2.11 8.73 -6.78
CA ILE A 21 0.77 8.99 -7.30
C ILE A 21 -0.18 9.36 -6.18
N PHE A 22 -0.15 8.62 -5.06
CA PHE A 22 -1.03 8.92 -3.94
C PHE A 22 -0.70 10.26 -3.28
N GLN A 23 0.58 10.61 -3.20
CA GLN A 23 0.99 11.89 -2.65
C GLN A 23 0.57 13.06 -3.54
N GLN A 24 0.56 12.83 -4.85
CA GLN A 24 0.23 13.86 -5.82
C GLN A 24 -1.21 13.79 -6.32
N ASP A 25 -2.12 13.33 -5.48
CA ASP A 25 -3.53 13.18 -5.86
C ASP A 25 -4.18 14.54 -6.07
N LYS A 26 -3.84 15.19 -7.17
CA LYS A 26 -4.30 16.54 -7.49
C LYS A 26 -5.79 16.61 -7.75
N LYS A 27 -6.37 15.52 -8.24
CA LYS A 27 -7.80 15.47 -8.54
C LYS A 27 -8.64 15.16 -7.31
N GLY A 28 -7.99 14.82 -6.20
CA GLY A 28 -8.71 14.48 -4.99
C GLY A 28 -9.54 13.22 -5.11
N LEU A 29 -9.12 12.28 -5.94
CA LEU A 29 -9.85 11.03 -6.16
C LEU A 29 -10.06 10.25 -4.89
N LEU A 30 -9.09 10.31 -4.00
CA LEU A 30 -9.12 9.58 -2.74
C LEU A 30 -9.62 10.43 -1.58
N GLY A 31 -9.93 11.71 -1.85
CA GLY A 31 -10.40 12.63 -0.83
C GLY A 31 -9.32 12.94 0.19
N ASN A 32 -9.70 13.00 1.47
CA ASN A 32 -8.78 13.33 2.55
C ASN A 32 -8.21 12.08 3.23
N ILE A 33 -8.07 11.00 2.50
CA ILE A 33 -7.57 9.74 3.05
C ILE A 33 -6.05 9.72 2.94
N PHE A 34 -5.38 9.50 4.06
CA PHE A 34 -3.93 9.31 4.08
C PHE A 34 -3.63 7.85 3.80
N ILE A 35 -3.10 7.58 2.63
CA ILE A 35 -2.76 6.23 2.20
C ILE A 35 -1.27 6.17 1.93
N SER A 36 -0.59 5.21 2.54
CA SER A 36 0.78 4.90 2.21
C SER A 36 0.88 3.46 1.75
N VAL A 37 1.75 3.22 0.76
CA VAL A 37 1.98 1.87 0.26
C VAL A 37 3.04 1.21 1.12
N ALA A 38 2.65 0.16 1.83
CA ALA A 38 3.57 -0.55 2.73
C ALA A 38 4.39 -1.59 1.99
N ASP A 39 3.78 -2.28 1.03
CA ASP A 39 4.47 -3.33 0.30
C ASP A 39 3.74 -3.60 -1.02
N VAL A 40 4.49 -4.11 -1.99
CA VAL A 40 3.93 -4.56 -3.27
C VAL A 40 4.52 -5.93 -3.59
N ARG A 41 3.66 -6.90 -3.81
CA ARG A 41 4.08 -8.26 -4.17
C ARG A 41 3.58 -8.60 -5.56
N MET A 42 4.51 -9.01 -6.41
CA MET A 42 4.19 -9.31 -7.79
C MET A 42 3.94 -10.80 -7.98
N SER A 43 3.02 -11.12 -8.90
CA SER A 43 2.88 -12.50 -9.37
C SER A 43 4.11 -12.89 -10.20
N PRO A 44 4.36 -14.19 -10.36
CA PRO A 44 5.55 -14.65 -11.12
C PRO A 44 5.61 -14.13 -12.56
N ASP A 45 4.45 -13.97 -13.20
CA ASP A 45 4.38 -13.47 -14.59
C ASP A 45 4.32 -11.94 -14.65
N LEU A 46 4.39 -11.28 -13.49
CA LEU A 46 4.32 -9.83 -13.36
C LEU A 46 2.98 -9.23 -13.85
N GLY A 47 1.97 -10.06 -13.95
CA GLY A 47 0.66 -9.62 -14.42
C GLY A 47 -0.24 -9.05 -13.34
N VAL A 48 0.04 -9.35 -12.07
CA VAL A 48 -0.75 -8.91 -10.93
C VAL A 48 0.17 -8.32 -9.87
N ALA A 49 -0.20 -7.15 -9.37
CA ALA A 49 0.48 -6.51 -8.26
C ALA A 49 -0.46 -6.47 -7.05
N LYS A 50 -0.08 -7.16 -5.99
CA LYS A 50 -0.78 -7.11 -4.72
C LYS A 50 -0.22 -5.94 -3.92
N VAL A 51 -1.02 -4.91 -3.75
CA VAL A 51 -0.60 -3.65 -3.12
C VAL A 51 -1.16 -3.60 -1.70
N TYR A 52 -0.25 -3.61 -0.73
CA TYR A 52 -0.62 -3.54 0.68
C TYR A 52 -0.51 -2.10 1.14
N VAL A 53 -1.61 -1.54 1.61
CA VAL A 53 -1.70 -0.13 1.98
C VAL A 53 -1.98 0.02 3.46
N SER A 54 -1.44 1.10 4.03
CA SER A 54 -1.69 1.48 5.40
C SER A 54 -2.51 2.77 5.40
N MET A 55 -3.55 2.83 6.23
CA MET A 55 -4.48 3.95 6.29
C MET A 55 -4.60 4.44 7.72
N MET A 56 -3.60 5.19 8.15
CA MET A 56 -3.41 5.47 9.57
C MET A 56 -4.45 6.39 10.18
N LEU A 57 -4.89 7.39 9.48
CA LEU A 57 -5.79 8.41 10.04
C LEU A 57 -7.23 8.25 9.56
N THR A 58 -7.58 7.08 9.09
CA THR A 58 -8.89 6.80 8.52
C THR A 58 -9.74 6.02 9.51
N GLY A 59 -10.91 6.55 9.85
CA GLY A 59 -11.81 5.87 10.77
C GLY A 59 -12.46 4.63 10.17
N ASP A 60 -12.82 4.68 8.90
CA ASP A 60 -13.45 3.56 8.21
C ASP A 60 -12.52 3.06 7.10
N LYS A 61 -11.72 2.05 7.43
CA LYS A 61 -10.73 1.53 6.49
C LYS A 61 -11.37 0.75 5.34
N GLN A 62 -12.49 0.10 5.61
CA GLN A 62 -13.21 -0.64 4.57
C GLN A 62 -13.75 0.31 3.51
N ALA A 63 -14.34 1.42 3.93
CA ALA A 63 -14.82 2.43 2.99
C ALA A 63 -13.67 3.01 2.17
N ALA A 64 -12.52 3.23 2.81
CA ALA A 64 -11.34 3.73 2.11
C ALA A 64 -10.83 2.73 1.08
N LEU A 65 -10.84 1.44 1.44
CA LEU A 65 -10.43 0.39 0.52
C LEU A 65 -11.39 0.30 -0.67
N GLU A 66 -12.67 0.43 -0.43
CA GLU A 66 -13.67 0.44 -1.51
C GLU A 66 -13.43 1.62 -2.44
N LYS A 67 -13.07 2.77 -1.89
CA LYS A 67 -12.78 3.94 -2.70
C LYS A 67 -11.54 3.73 -3.58
N LEU A 68 -10.51 3.09 -3.04
CA LEU A 68 -9.35 2.70 -3.83
C LEU A 68 -9.75 1.79 -4.99
N ASN A 69 -10.56 0.79 -4.71
CA ASN A 69 -10.99 -0.15 -5.72
C ASN A 69 -11.90 0.51 -6.75
N HIS A 70 -12.69 1.49 -6.33
CA HIS A 70 -13.54 2.26 -7.25
C HIS A 70 -12.71 3.05 -8.26
N HIS A 71 -11.58 3.57 -7.83
CA HIS A 71 -10.69 4.36 -8.69
C HIS A 71 -9.50 3.56 -9.22
N LYS A 72 -9.56 2.25 -9.11
CA LYS A 72 -8.46 1.37 -9.51
C LYS A 72 -8.03 1.60 -10.97
N ARG A 73 -8.99 1.75 -11.87
CA ARG A 73 -8.69 1.95 -13.29
C ARG A 73 -7.88 3.21 -13.52
N GLU A 74 -8.26 4.29 -12.85
CA GLU A 74 -7.58 5.57 -12.99
C GLU A 74 -6.18 5.51 -12.38
N ILE A 75 -6.05 4.85 -11.24
CA ILE A 75 -4.75 4.66 -10.60
C ILE A 75 -3.83 3.82 -11.48
N ARG A 76 -4.36 2.75 -12.05
CA ARG A 76 -3.61 1.89 -12.96
C ARG A 76 -3.17 2.65 -14.21
N HIS A 77 -4.03 3.50 -14.72
CA HIS A 77 -3.72 4.33 -15.88
C HIS A 77 -2.57 5.30 -15.57
N ALA A 78 -2.63 5.96 -14.43
CA ALA A 78 -1.58 6.86 -13.99
C ALA A 78 -0.25 6.11 -13.82
N LEU A 79 -0.30 4.93 -13.22
CA LEU A 79 0.87 4.09 -13.07
C LEU A 79 1.44 3.70 -14.44
N GLY A 80 0.58 3.31 -15.37
CA GLY A 80 1.00 2.92 -16.70
C GLY A 80 1.75 4.03 -17.42
N ASN A 81 1.29 5.27 -17.28
CA ASN A 81 1.97 6.41 -17.89
C ASN A 81 3.38 6.61 -17.33
N ARG A 82 3.59 6.23 -16.08
CA ARG A 82 4.88 6.41 -15.43
C ARG A 82 5.88 5.29 -15.75
N ILE A 83 5.40 4.07 -15.94
CA ILE A 83 6.30 2.91 -16.06
C ILE A 83 6.28 2.26 -17.44
N ARG A 84 5.56 2.81 -18.41
CA ARG A 84 5.40 2.17 -19.72
C ARG A 84 6.72 1.93 -20.46
N ASN A 85 7.75 2.72 -20.16
CA ASN A 85 9.06 2.50 -20.78
C ASN A 85 9.85 1.37 -20.11
N GLN A 86 9.41 0.93 -18.95
CA GLN A 86 10.10 -0.09 -18.15
C GLN A 86 9.34 -1.40 -18.07
N ALA A 87 8.07 -1.40 -18.53
CA ALA A 87 7.23 -2.57 -18.42
C ALA A 87 6.42 -2.76 -19.68
N ARG A 88 6.39 -3.99 -20.18
CA ARG A 88 5.57 -4.32 -21.37
C ARG A 88 4.09 -4.31 -21.03
N ILE A 89 3.76 -4.82 -19.87
CA ILE A 89 2.38 -4.97 -19.42
C ILE A 89 2.24 -4.24 -18.11
N ILE A 90 1.18 -3.43 -18.00
CA ILE A 90 0.87 -2.78 -16.74
C ILE A 90 0.08 -3.77 -15.90
N PRO A 91 0.56 -4.12 -14.70
CA PRO A 91 -0.10 -5.16 -13.92
C PRO A 91 -1.47 -4.74 -13.44
N GLU A 92 -2.32 -5.73 -13.22
CA GLU A 92 -3.56 -5.51 -12.53
C GLU A 92 -3.26 -5.23 -11.06
N LEU A 93 -3.95 -4.25 -10.48
CA LEU A 93 -3.74 -3.87 -9.09
C LEU A 93 -4.81 -4.47 -8.21
N ILE A 94 -4.40 -5.06 -7.10
CA ILE A 94 -5.32 -5.54 -6.07
C ILE A 94 -4.85 -4.92 -4.75
N PHE A 95 -5.75 -4.20 -4.09
CA PHE A 95 -5.39 -3.49 -2.86
C PHE A 95 -5.82 -4.26 -1.63
N TYR A 96 -4.92 -4.32 -0.66
CA TYR A 96 -5.17 -4.95 0.64
C TYR A 96 -4.75 -3.99 1.74
N ILE A 97 -5.41 -4.07 2.86
CA ILE A 97 -4.98 -3.33 4.06
C ILE A 97 -3.83 -4.11 4.70
N ASP A 98 -2.75 -3.41 5.01
CA ASP A 98 -1.62 -4.04 5.69
C ASP A 98 -1.93 -4.18 7.18
N GLU A 99 -2.52 -5.29 7.54
CA GLU A 99 -2.95 -5.54 8.92
C GLU A 99 -1.78 -5.71 9.88
N VAL A 100 -0.66 -6.21 9.40
CA VAL A 100 0.50 -6.42 10.25
C VAL A 100 1.02 -5.10 10.78
N GLU A 101 1.22 -4.13 9.91
CA GLU A 101 1.72 -2.82 10.32
C GLU A 101 0.70 -2.10 11.19
N GLU A 102 -0.57 -2.16 10.84
CA GLU A 102 -1.61 -1.49 11.61
C GLU A 102 -1.79 -2.13 12.97
N ASN A 103 -1.71 -3.44 13.07
CA ASN A 103 -1.80 -4.13 14.36
C ASN A 103 -0.62 -3.77 15.26
N ALA A 104 0.57 -3.65 14.70
CA ALA A 104 1.75 -3.23 15.46
C ALA A 104 1.55 -1.83 16.03
N MET A 105 0.97 -0.93 15.25
CA MET A 105 0.71 0.43 15.70
C MET A 105 -0.35 0.47 16.79
N LYS A 106 -1.42 -0.32 16.66
CA LYS A 106 -2.44 -0.42 17.69
C LYS A 106 -1.87 -0.96 18.98
N MET A 107 -1.01 -1.96 18.89
CA MET A 107 -0.38 -2.54 20.04
C MET A 107 0.47 -1.52 20.79
N ASP A 108 1.26 -0.76 20.04
CA ASP A 108 2.10 0.28 20.62
C ASP A 108 1.27 1.35 21.32
N ALA A 109 0.19 1.78 20.70
CA ALA A 109 -0.71 2.76 21.30
C ALA A 109 -1.36 2.22 22.55
N LEU A 110 -1.76 0.95 22.54
CA LEU A 110 -2.36 0.31 23.71
C LEU A 110 -1.39 0.25 24.88
N ILE A 111 -0.15 -0.13 24.62
CA ILE A 111 0.88 -0.18 25.65
C ILE A 111 1.09 1.18 26.26
N ARG A 112 1.13 2.23 25.46
CA ARG A 112 1.29 3.59 25.96
C ARG A 112 0.11 4.02 26.80
N SER A 113 -1.11 3.68 26.39
CA SER A 113 -2.31 4.07 27.13
C SER A 113 -2.40 3.36 28.48
N LEU A 114 -1.84 2.17 28.58
CA LEU A 114 -1.80 1.41 29.84
C LEU A 114 -0.63 1.83 30.73
N ASN A 115 0.26 2.67 30.21
CA ASN A 115 1.43 3.16 30.94
C ASN A 115 2.32 2.03 31.46
N ILE A 116 2.50 1.01 30.63
CA ILE A 116 3.35 -0.14 30.96
C ILE A 116 4.67 0.02 30.24
N PRO A 117 5.82 0.04 30.97
CA PRO A 117 7.12 0.16 30.32
C PRO A 117 7.41 -1.05 29.44
N PRO A 118 7.87 -0.86 28.20
CA PRO A 118 8.09 -1.97 27.27
C PRO A 118 9.10 -3.02 27.76
N GLU A 119 10.11 -2.61 28.49
CA GLU A 119 11.13 -3.54 28.98
C GLU A 119 10.60 -4.54 29.97
N LYS A 120 9.54 -4.21 30.67
CA LYS A 120 8.91 -5.16 31.58
C LYS A 120 8.21 -6.27 30.83
N GLU A 121 7.80 -6.02 29.64
CA GLU A 121 7.12 -7.01 28.83
C GLU A 121 8.10 -7.93 28.13
N GLY A 122 9.32 -7.48 27.96
CA GLY A 122 10.35 -8.29 27.36
C GLY A 122 10.93 -9.34 28.30
N ASN A 123 10.58 -9.29 29.56
CA ASN A 123 11.11 -10.21 30.54
C ASN A 123 10.36 -11.52 30.59
#